data_b310ae2b92fd88957673918c5597a941
#
_entry.id   b310ae2b92fd88957673918c5597a941
#
_cell.length_a   1.000
_cell.length_b   1.000
_cell.length_c   1.000
_cell.angle_alpha   90.00
_cell.angle_beta   90.00
_cell.angle_gamma   90.00
#
_symmetry.space_group_name_H-M   'P 1'
#
loop_
_entity.id
_entity.type
_entity.pdbx_description
1 polymer ?
#
loop_
_entity_poly.entity_id
_entity_poly.type
_entity_poly.pdbx_seq_one_letter_code
_entity_poly.pdbx_strand_id
1 'polypeptide(L)'
;MKVGVIDYGASNIFSVVRALNSLGASTKIVKTPEDFKNTDKLVFPGQGSMGSCSKKLSENNLRDSLIDALNNFPFLGICLGLQILFSESEESEGEKGLNIFSEKIEKFNEFEDKTVKIPHMGWNQVEISQNHFLLKGIKSNENFYFVHSFASKEANQNEIFSKTFHGEIFNSAVGKDNIFATQFHPEKSGKSGLMILKNFLDWKI
;
A
#
# COMPACT_ATOMS: atom_id res chain seq x y z
N MET A 1 -14.63 11.86 -11.20
CA MET A 1 -13.40 11.69 -10.42
C MET A 1 -12.48 10.76 -11.19
N LYS A 2 -11.25 11.19 -11.43
CA LYS A 2 -10.22 10.45 -12.17
C LYS A 2 -9.14 9.96 -11.21
N VAL A 3 -8.93 8.66 -11.11
CA VAL A 3 -7.92 8.03 -10.25
C VAL A 3 -6.72 7.63 -11.10
N GLY A 4 -5.55 8.21 -10.78
CA GLY A 4 -4.27 7.79 -11.36
C GLY A 4 -3.81 6.49 -10.71
N VAL A 5 -3.59 5.45 -11.51
CA VAL A 5 -3.03 4.17 -11.07
C VAL A 5 -1.60 4.09 -11.56
N ILE A 6 -0.64 4.11 -10.64
CA ILE A 6 0.78 4.17 -10.96
C ILE A 6 1.26 2.83 -11.48
N ASP A 7 1.86 2.85 -12.67
CA ASP A 7 2.48 1.70 -13.32
C ASP A 7 3.98 1.97 -13.57
N TYR A 8 4.81 1.48 -12.69
CA TYR A 8 6.26 1.55 -12.82
C TYR A 8 6.86 0.44 -13.69
N GLY A 9 6.02 -0.38 -14.36
CA GLY A 9 6.46 -1.41 -15.32
C GLY A 9 6.66 -2.81 -14.74
N ALA A 10 6.17 -3.10 -13.52
CA ALA A 10 6.27 -4.43 -12.89
C ALA A 10 5.02 -4.84 -12.10
N SER A 11 3.97 -4.02 -12.08
CA SER A 11 2.81 -4.27 -11.25
C SER A 11 1.66 -4.92 -12.02
N ASN A 12 0.95 -5.82 -11.36
CA ASN A 12 -0.35 -6.29 -11.86
C ASN A 12 -1.43 -5.28 -11.47
N ILE A 13 -1.55 -4.22 -12.25
CA ILE A 13 -2.49 -3.12 -12.01
C ILE A 13 -3.94 -3.46 -12.34
N PHE A 14 -4.18 -4.51 -13.14
CA PHE A 14 -5.51 -4.80 -13.71
C PHE A 14 -6.58 -5.08 -12.64
N SER A 15 -6.23 -5.80 -11.57
CA SER A 15 -7.17 -6.11 -10.49
C SER A 15 -7.63 -4.83 -9.77
N VAL A 16 -6.70 -3.90 -9.52
CA VAL A 16 -6.98 -2.61 -8.88
C VAL A 16 -7.82 -1.73 -9.81
N VAL A 17 -7.46 -1.63 -11.08
CA VAL A 17 -8.22 -0.88 -12.10
C VAL A 17 -9.66 -1.41 -12.20
N ARG A 18 -9.84 -2.73 -12.28
CA ARG A 18 -11.18 -3.35 -12.33
C ARG A 18 -11.99 -3.05 -11.07
N ALA A 19 -11.38 -3.15 -9.88
CA ALA A 19 -12.06 -2.86 -8.63
C ALA A 19 -12.50 -1.38 -8.55
N LEU A 20 -11.62 -0.44 -8.89
CA LEU A 20 -11.93 0.99 -8.92
C LEU A 20 -13.03 1.33 -9.95
N ASN A 21 -12.93 0.77 -11.15
CA ASN A 21 -13.93 1.00 -12.19
C ASN A 21 -15.31 0.42 -11.82
N SER A 22 -15.36 -0.73 -11.14
CA SER A 22 -16.60 -1.33 -10.63
C SER A 22 -17.30 -0.46 -9.59
N LEU A 23 -16.54 0.40 -8.92
CA LEU A 23 -17.04 1.40 -7.95
C LEU A 23 -17.37 2.75 -8.59
N GLY A 24 -17.32 2.85 -9.92
CA GLY A 24 -17.67 4.05 -10.68
C GLY A 24 -16.55 5.08 -10.85
N ALA A 25 -15.30 4.75 -10.51
CA ALA A 25 -14.17 5.61 -10.79
C ALA A 25 -13.78 5.56 -12.27
N SER A 26 -13.28 6.68 -12.81
CA SER A 26 -12.54 6.69 -14.07
C SER A 26 -11.05 6.56 -13.78
N THR A 27 -10.43 5.49 -14.22
CA THR A 27 -8.99 5.25 -13.97
C THR A 27 -8.13 5.75 -15.13
N LYS A 28 -6.95 6.28 -14.79
CA LYS A 28 -5.88 6.64 -15.74
C LYS A 28 -4.61 5.93 -15.30
N ILE A 29 -3.92 5.26 -16.22
CA ILE A 29 -2.60 4.69 -15.93
C ILE A 29 -1.56 5.80 -15.96
N VAL A 30 -0.73 5.87 -14.92
CA VAL A 30 0.35 6.84 -14.75
C VAL A 30 1.68 6.13 -15.01
N LYS A 31 2.31 6.44 -16.16
CA LYS A 31 3.60 5.88 -16.58
C LYS A 31 4.68 6.94 -16.78
N THR A 32 4.29 8.19 -16.90
CA THR A 32 5.18 9.33 -17.11
C THR A 32 4.83 10.46 -16.14
N PRO A 33 5.74 11.42 -15.89
CA PRO A 33 5.47 12.59 -15.08
C PRO A 33 4.23 13.39 -15.52
N GLU A 34 3.98 13.47 -16.81
CA GLU A 34 2.84 14.19 -17.38
C GLU A 34 1.50 13.54 -17.04
N ASP A 35 1.51 12.23 -16.75
CA ASP A 35 0.29 11.48 -16.44
C ASP A 35 -0.32 11.83 -15.09
N PHE A 36 0.46 12.40 -14.16
CA PHE A 36 -0.07 12.91 -12.88
C PHE A 36 -1.05 14.08 -13.10
N LYS A 37 -0.88 14.82 -14.19
CA LYS A 37 -1.80 15.91 -14.54
C LYS A 37 -3.21 15.38 -14.79
N ASN A 38 -4.20 16.12 -14.30
CA ASN A 38 -5.62 15.78 -14.44
C ASN A 38 -6.03 14.46 -13.75
N THR A 39 -5.37 14.12 -12.66
CA THR A 39 -5.82 13.12 -11.69
C THR A 39 -6.34 13.81 -10.43
N ASP A 40 -7.34 13.22 -9.78
CA ASP A 40 -7.90 13.72 -8.53
C ASP A 40 -7.31 12.99 -7.33
N LYS A 41 -6.89 11.73 -7.52
CA LYS A 41 -6.36 10.83 -6.50
C LYS A 41 -5.36 9.86 -7.12
N LEU A 42 -4.50 9.28 -6.30
CA LEU A 42 -3.48 8.34 -6.74
C LEU A 42 -3.58 7.01 -6.00
N VAL A 43 -3.45 5.91 -6.74
CA VAL A 43 -3.27 4.57 -6.20
C VAL A 43 -1.95 4.02 -6.69
N PHE A 44 -1.15 3.52 -5.77
CA PHE A 44 0.10 2.84 -6.06
C PHE A 44 -0.04 1.36 -5.70
N PRO A 45 -0.47 0.51 -6.63
CA PRO A 45 -0.39 -0.93 -6.46
C PRO A 45 1.01 -1.42 -6.78
N GLY A 46 1.43 -2.51 -6.19
CA GLY A 46 2.72 -3.08 -6.57
C GLY A 46 2.91 -4.48 -6.06
N GLN A 47 3.83 -5.18 -6.71
CA GLN A 47 4.34 -6.49 -6.34
C GLN A 47 5.81 -6.60 -6.72
N GLY A 48 6.54 -7.54 -6.12
CA GLY A 48 7.98 -7.67 -6.26
C GLY A 48 8.72 -6.93 -5.15
N SER A 49 10.00 -6.64 -5.33
CA SER A 49 10.86 -6.02 -4.33
C SER A 49 10.84 -4.49 -4.37
N MET A 50 11.03 -3.89 -3.20
CA MET A 50 11.12 -2.43 -3.06
C MET A 50 12.27 -1.85 -3.89
N GLY A 51 13.45 -2.51 -3.91
CA GLY A 51 14.59 -2.05 -4.69
C GLY A 51 14.33 -2.05 -6.20
N SER A 52 13.70 -3.11 -6.73
CA SER A 52 13.30 -3.14 -8.14
C SER A 52 12.30 -2.01 -8.47
N CYS A 53 11.36 -1.75 -7.57
CA CYS A 53 10.42 -0.65 -7.71
C CYS A 53 11.12 0.70 -7.72
N SER A 54 11.99 0.97 -6.72
CA SER A 54 12.75 2.21 -6.60
C SER A 54 13.58 2.50 -7.86
N LYS A 55 14.29 1.48 -8.35
CA LYS A 55 15.08 1.58 -9.59
C LYS A 55 14.22 1.95 -10.80
N LYS A 56 13.10 1.26 -10.99
CA LYS A 56 12.17 1.53 -12.10
C LYS A 56 11.51 2.90 -12.01
N LEU A 57 11.17 3.38 -10.80
CA LEU A 57 10.68 4.73 -10.61
C LEU A 57 11.71 5.78 -11.08
N SER A 58 12.99 5.54 -10.79
CA SER A 58 14.09 6.42 -11.22
C SER A 58 14.32 6.34 -12.72
N GLU A 59 14.40 5.14 -13.29
CA GLU A 59 14.57 4.91 -14.74
C GLU A 59 13.45 5.54 -15.58
N ASN A 60 12.23 5.55 -15.07
CA ASN A 60 11.05 6.15 -15.73
C ASN A 60 10.86 7.65 -15.40
N ASN A 61 11.77 8.26 -14.66
CA ASN A 61 11.66 9.64 -14.16
C ASN A 61 10.39 9.91 -13.33
N LEU A 62 9.84 8.88 -12.69
CA LEU A 62 8.58 8.98 -11.92
C LEU A 62 8.83 9.34 -10.46
N ARG A 63 10.05 9.14 -9.92
CA ARG A 63 10.34 9.27 -8.50
C ARG A 63 10.01 10.65 -7.94
N ASP A 64 10.58 11.70 -8.54
CA ASP A 64 10.40 13.06 -8.05
C ASP A 64 8.96 13.56 -8.23
N SER A 65 8.36 13.23 -9.37
CA SER A 65 6.96 13.55 -9.64
C SER A 65 6.00 12.82 -8.69
N LEU A 66 6.35 11.61 -8.26
CA LEU A 66 5.58 10.87 -7.25
C LEU A 66 5.71 11.54 -5.88
N ILE A 67 6.91 11.94 -5.47
CA ILE A 67 7.12 12.67 -4.20
C ILE A 67 6.33 13.98 -4.18
N ASP A 68 6.35 14.74 -5.26
CA ASP A 68 5.55 15.95 -5.39
C ASP A 68 4.04 15.64 -5.31
N ALA A 69 3.61 14.57 -5.95
CA ALA A 69 2.21 14.15 -5.96
C ALA A 69 1.73 13.67 -4.58
N LEU A 70 2.59 13.04 -3.78
CA LEU A 70 2.29 12.63 -2.40
C LEU A 70 1.97 13.82 -1.49
N ASN A 71 2.44 15.01 -1.80
CA ASN A 71 2.11 16.22 -1.04
C ASN A 71 0.77 16.87 -1.44
N ASN A 72 0.20 16.48 -2.60
CA ASN A 72 -0.89 17.24 -3.22
C ASN A 72 -2.16 16.42 -3.45
N PHE A 73 -2.09 15.10 -3.47
CA PHE A 73 -3.22 14.22 -3.82
C PHE A 73 -3.50 13.22 -2.70
N PRO A 74 -4.79 12.88 -2.46
CA PRO A 74 -5.10 11.69 -1.67
C PRO A 74 -4.44 10.47 -2.31
N PHE A 75 -3.68 9.74 -1.50
CA PHE A 75 -2.85 8.62 -1.96
C PHE A 75 -3.20 7.32 -1.23
N LEU A 76 -3.33 6.24 -1.99
CA LEU A 76 -3.49 4.87 -1.47
C LEU A 76 -2.35 3.98 -1.97
N GLY A 77 -1.47 3.56 -1.04
CA GLY A 77 -0.47 2.51 -1.29
C GLY A 77 -1.04 1.12 -1.03
N ILE A 78 -0.77 0.15 -1.91
CA ILE A 78 -1.22 -1.25 -1.76
C ILE A 78 -0.02 -2.18 -1.84
N CYS A 79 0.21 -2.96 -0.80
CA CYS A 79 1.28 -3.94 -0.65
C CYS A 79 2.67 -3.31 -0.87
N LEU A 80 3.31 -3.52 -2.01
CA LEU A 80 4.56 -2.83 -2.33
C LEU A 80 4.41 -1.30 -2.34
N GLY A 81 3.22 -0.79 -2.69
CA GLY A 81 2.89 0.63 -2.60
C GLY A 81 2.88 1.19 -1.17
N LEU A 82 2.72 0.33 -0.14
CA LEU A 82 3.01 0.67 1.25
C LEU A 82 4.52 0.66 1.47
N GLN A 83 5.22 -0.41 1.07
CA GLN A 83 6.62 -0.61 1.40
C GLN A 83 7.52 0.48 0.81
N ILE A 84 7.26 0.93 -0.42
CA ILE A 84 8.05 1.98 -1.07
C ILE A 84 8.02 3.33 -0.33
N LEU A 85 7.03 3.58 0.52
CA LEU A 85 6.92 4.79 1.34
C LEU A 85 7.93 4.84 2.48
N PHE A 86 8.49 3.70 2.88
CA PHE A 86 9.50 3.58 3.95
C PHE A 86 10.89 3.98 3.45
N SER A 87 11.85 4.10 4.39
CA SER A 87 13.22 4.54 4.08
C SER A 87 14.00 3.50 3.29
N GLU A 88 13.91 2.24 3.69
CA GLU A 88 14.65 1.12 3.11
C GLU A 88 13.95 -0.24 3.41
N SER A 89 14.44 -1.31 2.79
CA SER A 89 13.94 -2.67 3.02
C SER A 89 15.09 -3.67 3.10
N GLU A 90 14.99 -4.60 4.05
CA GLU A 90 15.93 -5.73 4.15
C GLU A 90 15.89 -6.67 2.94
N GLU A 91 14.85 -6.59 2.10
CA GLU A 91 14.78 -7.31 0.83
C GLU A 91 15.78 -6.79 -0.21
N SER A 92 16.21 -5.53 -0.08
CA SER A 92 16.94 -4.81 -1.15
C SER A 92 18.00 -3.91 -0.54
N GLU A 93 19.09 -4.51 -0.07
CA GLU A 93 20.21 -3.78 0.55
C GLU A 93 20.75 -2.68 -0.37
N GLY A 94 20.93 -1.47 0.18
CA GLY A 94 21.45 -0.29 -0.53
C GLY A 94 20.42 0.49 -1.36
N GLU A 95 19.24 -0.07 -1.61
CA GLU A 95 18.17 0.62 -2.33
C GLU A 95 17.26 1.39 -1.36
N LYS A 96 16.95 2.63 -1.69
CA LYS A 96 16.14 3.52 -0.84
C LYS A 96 14.71 3.62 -1.34
N GLY A 97 13.76 3.58 -0.40
CA GLY A 97 12.37 3.94 -0.65
C GLY A 97 12.16 5.45 -0.77
N LEU A 98 10.94 5.91 -0.62
CA LEU A 98 10.58 7.34 -0.72
C LEU A 98 10.82 8.11 0.59
N ASN A 99 11.08 7.41 1.69
CA ASN A 99 11.37 7.98 3.02
C ASN A 99 10.26 8.93 3.55
N ILE A 100 9.01 8.57 3.29
CA ILE A 100 7.84 9.24 3.90
C ILE A 100 7.71 8.79 5.36
N PHE A 101 7.95 7.49 5.60
CA PHE A 101 8.15 6.90 6.92
C PHE A 101 9.65 6.60 7.08
N SER A 102 10.23 6.99 8.20
CA SER A 102 11.69 6.93 8.45
C SER A 102 12.20 5.53 8.76
N GLU A 103 11.30 4.66 9.19
CA GLU A 103 11.60 3.29 9.56
C GLU A 103 11.84 2.42 8.32
N LYS A 104 12.24 1.17 8.54
CA LYS A 104 12.50 0.21 7.47
C LYS A 104 11.42 -0.86 7.36
N ILE A 105 11.40 -1.51 6.21
CA ILE A 105 10.65 -2.76 5.97
C ILE A 105 11.56 -3.93 6.32
N GLU A 106 11.09 -4.82 7.17
CA GLU A 106 11.85 -5.92 7.73
C GLU A 106 11.33 -7.27 7.25
N LYS A 107 12.23 -8.25 7.16
CA LYS A 107 11.88 -9.65 6.92
C LYS A 107 11.15 -10.22 8.13
N PHE A 108 10.19 -11.10 7.92
CA PHE A 108 9.66 -11.94 8.98
C PHE A 108 10.76 -12.83 9.55
N ASN A 109 10.76 -12.96 10.88
CA ASN A 109 11.67 -13.88 11.56
C ASN A 109 11.33 -15.34 11.21
N GLU A 110 12.30 -16.24 11.37
CA GLU A 110 11.97 -17.65 11.37
C GLU A 110 11.18 -17.99 12.64
N PHE A 111 10.02 -18.60 12.47
CA PHE A 111 9.15 -18.95 13.57
C PHE A 111 9.47 -20.35 14.11
N GLU A 112 9.42 -20.54 15.42
CA GLU A 112 9.52 -21.85 16.06
C GLU A 112 8.34 -22.73 15.63
N ASP A 113 7.13 -22.15 15.56
CA ASP A 113 5.94 -22.81 15.03
C ASP A 113 6.07 -22.97 13.51
N LYS A 114 6.39 -24.19 13.07
CA LYS A 114 6.54 -24.54 11.65
C LYS A 114 5.21 -24.54 10.86
N THR A 115 4.08 -24.32 11.49
CA THR A 115 2.80 -24.11 10.79
C THR A 115 2.69 -22.71 10.22
N VAL A 116 3.41 -21.74 10.79
CA VAL A 116 3.48 -20.37 10.25
C VAL A 116 4.50 -20.31 9.11
N LYS A 117 4.02 -20.09 7.90
CA LYS A 117 4.84 -20.12 6.68
C LYS A 117 5.18 -18.71 6.21
N ILE A 118 6.38 -18.55 5.66
CA ILE A 118 6.80 -17.38 4.89
C ILE A 118 6.91 -17.79 3.41
N PRO A 119 6.30 -17.05 2.47
CA PRO A 119 5.57 -15.78 2.66
C PRO A 119 4.26 -15.93 3.44
N HIS A 120 3.85 -14.86 4.13
CA HIS A 120 2.49 -14.68 4.61
C HIS A 120 1.55 -14.60 3.40
N MET A 121 0.85 -15.68 3.11
CA MET A 121 -0.02 -15.78 1.94
C MET A 121 -1.39 -16.32 2.35
N GLY A 122 -2.43 -15.54 2.08
CA GLY A 122 -3.81 -15.92 2.37
C GLY A 122 -4.60 -14.87 3.13
N TRP A 123 -5.72 -15.30 3.71
CA TRP A 123 -6.61 -14.45 4.49
C TRP A 123 -6.16 -14.39 5.94
N ASN A 124 -6.09 -13.18 6.50
CA ASN A 124 -5.76 -12.97 7.89
C ASN A 124 -6.51 -11.76 8.47
N GLN A 125 -6.65 -11.75 9.79
CA GLN A 125 -7.39 -10.73 10.51
C GLN A 125 -6.60 -9.43 10.62
N VAL A 126 -7.31 -8.32 10.47
CA VAL A 126 -6.78 -6.97 10.62
C VAL A 126 -7.39 -6.34 11.86
N GLU A 127 -6.57 -6.11 12.88
CA GLU A 127 -6.95 -5.39 14.10
C GLU A 127 -6.81 -3.87 13.87
N ILE A 128 -7.92 -3.14 13.97
CA ILE A 128 -7.93 -1.68 13.80
C ILE A 128 -7.42 -1.04 15.09
N SER A 129 -6.32 -0.29 15.00
CA SER A 129 -5.68 0.41 16.12
C SER A 129 -6.19 1.85 16.28
N GLN A 130 -6.54 2.50 15.17
CA GLN A 130 -7.01 3.87 15.14
C GLN A 130 -8.07 4.08 14.06
N ASN A 131 -8.93 5.07 14.27
CA ASN A 131 -9.93 5.44 13.28
C ASN A 131 -9.30 6.17 12.10
N HIS A 132 -9.68 5.80 10.89
CA HIS A 132 -9.36 6.53 9.67
C HIS A 132 -10.55 6.48 8.72
N PHE A 133 -10.69 7.50 7.86
CA PHE A 133 -11.82 7.58 6.93
C PHE A 133 -11.89 6.33 6.02
N LEU A 134 -10.77 5.82 5.55
CA LEU A 134 -10.72 4.62 4.70
C LEU A 134 -11.17 3.35 5.42
N LEU A 135 -11.07 3.30 6.75
CA LEU A 135 -11.51 2.15 7.56
C LEU A 135 -12.97 2.28 8.05
N LYS A 136 -13.67 3.34 7.65
CA LYS A 136 -15.09 3.53 8.04
C LYS A 136 -15.95 2.36 7.57
N GLY A 137 -16.70 1.77 8.50
CA GLY A 137 -17.58 0.61 8.26
C GLY A 137 -16.86 -0.74 8.25
N ILE A 138 -15.54 -0.78 8.40
CA ILE A 138 -14.77 -2.00 8.61
C ILE A 138 -14.78 -2.33 10.10
N LYS A 139 -15.10 -3.57 10.44
CA LYS A 139 -15.00 -4.07 11.83
C LYS A 139 -13.58 -4.51 12.12
N SER A 140 -13.12 -4.29 13.35
CA SER A 140 -11.84 -4.88 13.76
C SER A 140 -11.91 -6.41 13.69
N ASN A 141 -10.78 -7.03 13.35
CA ASN A 141 -10.63 -8.47 13.11
C ASN A 141 -11.37 -9.00 11.87
N GLU A 142 -11.73 -8.14 10.91
CA GLU A 142 -12.12 -8.61 9.58
C GLU A 142 -10.93 -9.19 8.81
N ASN A 143 -11.23 -10.17 7.93
CA ASN A 143 -10.21 -10.84 7.14
C ASN A 143 -9.91 -10.08 5.85
N PHE A 144 -8.61 -9.92 5.57
CA PHE A 144 -8.08 -9.38 4.32
C PHE A 144 -7.05 -10.33 3.71
N TYR A 145 -6.80 -10.19 2.42
CA TYR A 145 -5.86 -11.04 1.69
C TYR A 145 -4.45 -10.42 1.69
N PHE A 146 -3.47 -11.21 2.10
CA PHE A 146 -2.05 -10.88 2.15
C PHE A 146 -1.23 -11.76 1.23
N VAL A 147 -0.11 -11.24 0.72
CA VAL A 147 0.94 -11.99 0.04
C VAL A 147 2.25 -11.20 0.13
N HIS A 148 3.05 -11.45 1.17
CA HIS A 148 4.32 -10.75 1.39
C HIS A 148 5.25 -11.55 2.32
N SER A 149 6.57 -11.28 2.25
CA SER A 149 7.60 -11.86 3.12
C SER A 149 8.27 -10.80 3.99
N PHE A 150 8.02 -9.52 3.72
CA PHE A 150 8.57 -8.37 4.40
C PHE A 150 7.42 -7.46 4.84
N ALA A 151 7.58 -6.78 5.97
CA ALA A 151 6.55 -5.92 6.53
C ALA A 151 7.16 -4.77 7.36
N SER A 152 6.37 -3.72 7.57
CA SER A 152 6.66 -2.72 8.59
C SER A 152 6.36 -3.30 9.97
N LYS A 153 7.37 -3.39 10.83
CA LYS A 153 7.21 -3.78 12.24
C LYS A 153 7.21 -2.57 13.16
N GLU A 154 7.98 -1.56 12.80
CA GLU A 154 8.09 -0.31 13.51
C GLU A 154 7.50 0.84 12.67
N ALA A 155 6.84 1.78 13.32
CA ALA A 155 6.41 3.07 12.80
C ALA A 155 5.99 3.95 13.98
N ASN A 156 5.87 5.25 13.74
CA ASN A 156 5.33 6.16 14.75
C ASN A 156 3.90 5.72 15.10
N GLN A 157 3.58 5.65 16.40
CA GLN A 157 2.27 5.17 16.87
C GLN A 157 1.08 5.93 16.25
N ASN A 158 1.25 7.21 15.98
CA ASN A 158 0.20 8.04 15.34
C ASN A 158 0.01 7.73 13.85
N GLU A 159 0.94 7.02 13.24
CA GLU A 159 0.92 6.63 11.82
C GLU A 159 0.42 5.21 11.60
N ILE A 160 0.17 4.42 12.68
CA ILE A 160 -0.30 3.03 12.62
C ILE A 160 -1.81 2.99 12.77
N PHE A 161 -2.51 2.53 11.74
CA PHE A 161 -3.98 2.43 11.73
C PHE A 161 -4.51 1.01 11.91
N SER A 162 -3.71 0.01 11.56
CA SER A 162 -4.05 -1.39 11.87
C SER A 162 -2.83 -2.28 11.99
N LYS A 163 -2.99 -3.38 12.73
CA LYS A 163 -1.99 -4.40 12.95
C LYS A 163 -2.54 -5.78 12.59
N THR A 164 -1.65 -6.71 12.31
CA THR A 164 -1.99 -8.11 12.02
C THR A 164 -0.92 -9.01 12.67
N PHE A 165 -1.36 -10.16 13.17
CA PHE A 165 -0.46 -11.17 13.71
C PHE A 165 -0.22 -12.29 12.69
N HIS A 166 1.04 -12.59 12.40
CA HIS A 166 1.48 -13.73 11.60
C HIS A 166 2.80 -14.28 12.15
N GLY A 167 2.72 -15.02 13.27
CA GLY A 167 3.89 -15.42 14.03
C GLY A 167 4.50 -14.28 14.84
N GLU A 168 4.48 -13.08 14.32
CA GLU A 168 4.81 -11.82 14.97
C GLU A 168 3.82 -10.72 14.54
N ILE A 169 3.75 -9.62 15.27
CA ILE A 169 2.87 -8.49 14.95
C ILE A 169 3.57 -7.58 13.94
N PHE A 170 2.84 -7.15 12.92
CA PHE A 170 3.29 -6.16 11.95
C PHE A 170 2.20 -5.11 11.67
N ASN A 171 2.60 -3.97 11.13
CA ASN A 171 1.69 -2.90 10.75
C ASN A 171 1.01 -3.24 9.42
N SER A 172 -0.28 -3.50 9.44
CA SER A 172 -1.05 -3.88 8.24
C SER A 172 -1.67 -2.69 7.51
N ALA A 173 -1.80 -1.53 8.18
CA ALA A 173 -2.08 -0.26 7.54
C ALA A 173 -1.37 0.89 8.26
N VAL A 174 -0.80 1.79 7.48
CA VAL A 174 -0.15 3.02 7.95
C VAL A 174 -0.69 4.22 7.19
N GLY A 175 -0.54 5.43 7.76
CA GLY A 175 -0.98 6.64 7.10
C GLY A 175 -0.40 7.90 7.74
N LYS A 176 -0.38 8.97 6.96
CA LYS A 176 0.08 10.29 7.36
C LYS A 176 -0.51 11.33 6.42
N ASP A 177 -1.10 12.37 6.98
CA ASP A 177 -1.71 13.46 6.21
C ASP A 177 -2.71 12.94 5.15
N ASN A 178 -2.41 13.11 3.89
CA ASN A 178 -3.18 12.65 2.73
C ASN A 178 -2.74 11.28 2.19
N ILE A 179 -1.91 10.55 2.92
CA ILE A 179 -1.38 9.25 2.54
C ILE A 179 -2.00 8.18 3.44
N PHE A 180 -2.54 7.13 2.83
CA PHE A 180 -2.92 5.89 3.50
C PHE A 180 -2.39 4.70 2.72
N ALA A 181 -1.89 3.69 3.42
CA ALA A 181 -1.34 2.52 2.74
C ALA A 181 -1.64 1.23 3.51
N THR A 182 -1.84 0.14 2.76
CA THR A 182 -2.18 -1.19 3.29
C THR A 182 -1.17 -2.23 2.82
N GLN A 183 -0.75 -3.13 3.72
CA GLN A 183 0.06 -4.29 3.36
C GLN A 183 -0.80 -5.38 2.70
N PHE A 184 -2.08 -5.46 3.06
CA PHE A 184 -3.05 -6.33 2.40
C PHE A 184 -3.52 -5.74 1.06
N HIS A 185 -4.18 -6.57 0.27
CA HIS A 185 -4.73 -6.24 -1.03
C HIS A 185 -6.25 -5.98 -0.95
N PRO A 186 -6.72 -4.72 -0.85
CA PRO A 186 -8.15 -4.42 -0.83
C PRO A 186 -8.88 -4.97 -2.05
N GLU A 187 -8.26 -4.89 -3.24
CA GLU A 187 -8.83 -5.36 -4.51
C GLU A 187 -9.03 -6.88 -4.57
N LYS A 188 -8.45 -7.62 -3.61
CA LYS A 188 -8.61 -9.09 -3.45
C LYS A 188 -9.36 -9.48 -2.18
N SER A 189 -9.80 -8.51 -1.39
CA SER A 189 -10.35 -8.74 -0.05
C SER A 189 -11.89 -8.65 0.00
N GLY A 190 -12.55 -9.02 -1.09
CA GLY A 190 -14.01 -9.14 -1.13
C GLY A 190 -14.73 -7.84 -0.78
N LYS A 191 -15.82 -7.94 0.00
CA LYS A 191 -16.68 -6.78 0.32
C LYS A 191 -15.96 -5.73 1.17
N SER A 192 -15.20 -6.15 2.19
CA SER A 192 -14.48 -5.25 3.09
C SER A 192 -13.36 -4.51 2.34
N GLY A 193 -12.67 -5.19 1.43
CA GLY A 193 -11.69 -4.55 0.55
C GLY A 193 -12.32 -3.54 -0.41
N LEU A 194 -13.44 -3.87 -1.03
CA LEU A 194 -14.18 -2.93 -1.89
C LEU A 194 -14.70 -1.73 -1.08
N MET A 195 -15.06 -1.91 0.19
CA MET A 195 -15.46 -0.80 1.07
C MET A 195 -14.30 0.16 1.32
N ILE A 196 -13.08 -0.34 1.56
CA ILE A 196 -11.88 0.51 1.68
C ILE A 196 -11.65 1.30 0.39
N LEU A 197 -11.72 0.66 -0.78
CA LEU A 197 -11.58 1.35 -2.06
C LEU A 197 -12.69 2.39 -2.28
N LYS A 198 -13.93 2.08 -1.91
CA LYS A 198 -15.05 3.04 -1.96
C LYS A 198 -14.81 4.23 -1.05
N ASN A 199 -14.38 3.99 0.20
CA ASN A 199 -14.03 5.05 1.15
C ASN A 199 -12.88 5.91 0.59
N PHE A 200 -11.87 5.30 -0.04
CA PHE A 200 -10.81 6.06 -0.71
C PHE A 200 -11.36 6.98 -1.81
N LEU A 201 -12.30 6.50 -2.62
CA LEU A 201 -12.94 7.35 -3.63
C LEU A 201 -13.69 8.53 -3.00
N ASP A 202 -14.32 8.34 -1.86
CA ASP A 202 -15.08 9.38 -1.16
C ASP A 202 -14.21 10.27 -0.25
N TRP A 203 -12.95 9.88 0.03
CA TRP A 203 -12.06 10.61 0.92
C TRP A 203 -11.67 11.96 0.33
N LYS A 204 -11.85 13.02 1.10
CA LYS A 204 -11.45 14.41 0.79
C LYS A 204 -10.44 14.86 1.84
N ILE A 205 -9.38 15.50 1.44
CA ILE A 205 -8.35 16.14 2.25
C ILE A 205 -8.56 17.64 2.26
#